data_ef4f8b9af612e4675a7206ad1b5f7f70
#
_entry.id   ef4f8b9af612e4675a7206ad1b5f7f70
#
_cell.length_a   1.000
_cell.length_b   1.000
_cell.length_c   1.000
_cell.angle_alpha   90.00
_cell.angle_beta   90.00
_cell.angle_gamma   90.00
#
_symmetry.space_group_name_H-M   'P 1'
#
loop_
_entity.id
_entity.type
_entity.pdbx_description
1 polymer ?
#
loop_
_entity_poly.entity_id
_entity_poly.type
_entity_poly.pdbx_seq_one_letter_code
_entity_poly.pdbx_strand_id
1 'polypeptide(L)'
;MKIARVTVTPIAFKDGPLLNASGIHEPYALRSIIEIETDNGYIGLGESYGDAPALKILDLVKEQLIGLDPFNLNGLRAIVRGVVAAMAPASNAGAELAPGSHASKAVSNAYSAFEVACLDAQARYLNVPLVDLLGGAVRKEIPFSAYLFFKYAQHIDSPYAPDGWGEALSEEQIVAQARKMIEENGFKSIKLKAGALDLSLMHI
;
A
#
# COMPACT_ATOMS: atom_id res chain seq x y z
N MET A 1 -7.09 -26.97 -6.63
CA MET A 1 -7.40 -25.89 -5.69
C MET A 1 -8.12 -24.80 -6.47
N LYS A 2 -9.28 -24.36 -5.98
CA LYS A 2 -10.09 -23.31 -6.63
C LYS A 2 -10.46 -22.25 -5.59
N ILE A 3 -10.55 -21.01 -6.01
CA ILE A 3 -11.05 -19.93 -5.16
C ILE A 3 -12.54 -20.16 -4.91
N ALA A 4 -12.91 -20.36 -3.67
CA ALA A 4 -14.30 -20.57 -3.24
C ALA A 4 -14.95 -19.28 -2.76
N ARG A 5 -14.17 -18.40 -2.12
CA ARG A 5 -14.64 -17.10 -1.61
C ARG A 5 -13.52 -16.06 -1.65
N VAL A 6 -13.91 -14.82 -1.90
CA VAL A 6 -13.02 -13.66 -1.79
C VAL A 6 -13.71 -12.60 -0.93
N THR A 7 -13.03 -12.17 0.12
CA THR A 7 -13.48 -11.08 1.00
C THR A 7 -12.56 -9.88 0.85
N VAL A 8 -13.14 -8.70 0.71
CA VAL A 8 -12.42 -7.41 0.74
C VAL A 8 -12.93 -6.63 1.93
N THR A 9 -12.08 -6.43 2.91
CA THR A 9 -12.42 -5.74 4.16
C THR A 9 -11.72 -4.39 4.20
N PRO A 10 -12.44 -3.25 4.03
CA PRO A 10 -11.85 -1.93 4.20
C PRO A 10 -11.52 -1.70 5.68
N ILE A 11 -10.35 -1.14 5.92
CA ILE A 11 -9.87 -0.76 7.24
C ILE A 11 -9.32 0.67 7.20
N ALA A 12 -9.31 1.32 8.36
CA ALA A 12 -8.68 2.61 8.56
C ALA A 12 -7.81 2.56 9.81
N PHE A 13 -6.62 3.11 9.74
CA PHE A 13 -5.75 3.25 10.90
C PHE A 13 -5.21 4.69 10.97
N LYS A 14 -4.88 5.11 12.18
CA LYS A 14 -4.39 6.47 12.42
C LYS A 14 -3.15 6.75 11.60
N ASP A 15 -3.12 7.91 10.97
CA ASP A 15 -1.94 8.45 10.29
C ASP A 15 -1.57 9.81 10.89
N GLY A 16 -0.29 10.13 10.90
CA GLY A 16 0.20 11.39 11.41
C GLY A 16 -0.06 12.54 10.42
N PRO A 17 -0.01 13.81 10.90
CA PRO A 17 -0.18 14.99 10.05
C PRO A 17 1.07 15.27 9.21
N LEU A 18 1.51 14.27 8.45
CA LEU A 18 2.70 14.31 7.61
C LEU A 18 2.47 15.21 6.40
N LEU A 19 3.46 15.99 6.03
CA LEU A 19 3.42 16.85 4.88
C LEU A 19 4.05 16.17 3.66
N ASN A 20 3.41 16.32 2.51
CA ASN A 20 3.92 15.93 1.21
C ASN A 20 3.57 16.99 0.15
N ALA A 21 3.98 16.77 -1.09
CA ALA A 21 3.72 17.70 -2.19
C ALA A 21 2.23 17.92 -2.50
N SER A 22 1.34 17.05 -2.01
CA SER A 22 -0.11 17.16 -2.18
C SER A 22 -0.82 17.79 -0.98
N GLY A 23 -0.09 18.11 0.09
CA GLY A 23 -0.62 18.67 1.33
C GLY A 23 -0.38 17.79 2.55
N ILE A 24 -1.26 17.92 3.54
CA ILE A 24 -1.22 17.15 4.79
C ILE A 24 -1.86 15.79 4.56
N HIS A 25 -1.29 14.73 5.13
CA HIS A 25 -1.95 13.43 5.18
C HIS A 25 -3.26 13.51 5.95
N GLU A 26 -4.25 12.78 5.49
CA GLU A 26 -5.51 12.64 6.22
C GLU A 26 -5.30 11.94 7.58
N PRO A 27 -6.18 12.17 8.58
CA PRO A 27 -6.05 11.56 9.91
C PRO A 27 -6.10 10.02 9.91
N TYR A 28 -6.57 9.44 8.81
CA TYR A 28 -6.65 7.99 8.61
C TYR A 28 -6.05 7.58 7.28
N ALA A 29 -5.17 6.59 7.31
CA ALA A 29 -4.77 5.85 6.13
C ALA A 29 -5.79 4.76 5.84
N LEU A 30 -6.37 4.79 4.64
CA LEU A 30 -7.37 3.83 4.19
C LEU A 30 -6.69 2.66 3.48
N ARG A 31 -6.97 1.44 3.94
CA ARG A 31 -6.45 0.20 3.37
C ARG A 31 -7.57 -0.82 3.21
N SER A 32 -7.28 -1.90 2.49
CA SER A 32 -8.18 -3.05 2.34
C SER A 32 -7.39 -4.32 2.59
N ILE A 33 -7.94 -5.22 3.39
CA ILE A 33 -7.42 -6.58 3.51
C ILE A 33 -8.20 -7.47 2.55
N ILE A 34 -7.47 -8.24 1.76
CA ILE A 34 -8.02 -9.22 0.83
C ILE A 34 -7.79 -10.62 1.41
N GLU A 35 -8.86 -11.39 1.54
CA GLU A 35 -8.82 -12.78 1.92
C GLU A 35 -9.33 -13.63 0.77
N ILE A 36 -8.51 -14.55 0.29
CA ILE A 36 -8.89 -15.59 -0.68
C ILE A 36 -8.99 -16.91 0.04
N GLU A 37 -10.19 -17.48 0.11
CA GLU A 37 -10.44 -18.81 0.63
C GLU A 37 -10.59 -19.80 -0.53
N THR A 38 -9.92 -20.93 -0.43
CA THR A 38 -9.93 -21.97 -1.43
C THR A 38 -10.91 -23.12 -1.07
N ASP A 39 -11.34 -23.89 -2.06
CA ASP A 39 -12.25 -25.03 -1.92
C ASP A 39 -11.73 -26.15 -0.99
N ASN A 40 -10.43 -26.17 -0.72
CA ASN A 40 -9.77 -27.07 0.21
C ASN A 40 -9.33 -26.39 1.54
N GLY A 41 -9.89 -25.20 1.83
CA GLY A 41 -9.79 -24.54 3.13
C GLY A 41 -8.53 -23.70 3.39
N TYR A 42 -7.66 -23.51 2.42
CA TYR A 42 -6.53 -22.60 2.57
C TYR A 42 -6.98 -21.15 2.39
N ILE A 43 -6.45 -20.27 3.25
CA ILE A 43 -6.71 -18.83 3.20
C ILE A 43 -5.39 -18.13 2.86
N GLY A 44 -5.42 -17.28 1.83
CA GLY A 44 -4.34 -16.40 1.49
C GLY A 44 -4.72 -14.95 1.73
N LEU A 45 -3.77 -14.15 2.20
CA LEU A 45 -3.95 -12.74 2.58
C LEU A 45 -3.21 -11.81 1.63
N GLY A 46 -3.86 -10.72 1.28
CA GLY A 46 -3.30 -9.60 0.54
C GLY A 46 -3.74 -8.26 1.10
N GLU A 47 -3.16 -7.19 0.60
CA GLU A 47 -3.47 -5.82 1.03
C GLU A 47 -3.46 -4.88 -0.17
N SER A 48 -4.32 -3.85 -0.12
CA SER A 48 -4.38 -2.77 -1.11
C SER A 48 -4.80 -1.44 -0.49
N TYR A 49 -4.92 -0.42 -1.34
CA TYR A 49 -5.57 0.84 -0.97
C TYR A 49 -7.04 0.61 -0.63
N GLY A 50 -7.59 1.43 0.29
CA GLY A 50 -8.98 1.35 0.78
C GLY A 50 -9.83 2.56 0.41
N ASP A 51 -9.37 3.42 -0.50
CA ASP A 51 -10.18 4.52 -1.01
C ASP A 51 -11.31 4.01 -1.93
N ALA A 52 -12.34 4.84 -2.12
CA ALA A 52 -13.52 4.43 -2.88
C ALA A 52 -13.24 3.97 -4.32
N PRO A 53 -12.33 4.61 -5.10
CA PRO A 53 -11.95 4.11 -6.40
C PRO A 53 -11.30 2.72 -6.37
N ALA A 54 -10.37 2.49 -5.42
CA ALA A 54 -9.73 1.19 -5.26
C ALA A 54 -10.74 0.11 -4.85
N LEU A 55 -11.57 0.38 -3.85
CA LEU A 55 -12.61 -0.55 -3.40
C LEU A 55 -13.55 -0.97 -4.53
N LYS A 56 -13.97 -0.02 -5.37
CA LYS A 56 -14.82 -0.32 -6.53
C LYS A 56 -14.18 -1.32 -7.50
N ILE A 57 -12.87 -1.17 -7.76
CA ILE A 57 -12.14 -2.11 -8.63
C ILE A 57 -12.04 -3.47 -7.95
N LEU A 58 -11.66 -3.49 -6.67
CA LEU A 58 -11.49 -4.74 -5.91
C LEU A 58 -12.81 -5.52 -5.82
N ASP A 59 -13.93 -4.85 -5.60
CA ASP A 59 -15.25 -5.48 -5.56
C ASP A 59 -15.67 -6.10 -6.89
N LEU A 60 -15.41 -5.42 -8.01
CA LEU A 60 -15.70 -5.96 -9.34
C LEU A 60 -14.78 -7.13 -9.72
N VAL A 61 -13.54 -7.11 -9.28
CA VAL A 61 -12.57 -8.19 -9.51
C VAL A 61 -12.91 -9.42 -8.69
N LYS A 62 -13.20 -9.27 -7.39
CA LYS A 62 -13.43 -10.40 -6.47
C LYS A 62 -14.50 -11.37 -6.95
N GLU A 63 -15.58 -10.84 -7.54
CA GLU A 63 -16.70 -11.66 -8.05
C GLU A 63 -16.27 -12.55 -9.22
N GLN A 64 -15.31 -12.11 -10.03
CA GLN A 64 -14.81 -12.85 -11.19
C GLN A 64 -13.72 -13.86 -10.85
N LEU A 65 -13.21 -13.86 -9.61
CA LEU A 65 -12.16 -14.79 -9.18
C LEU A 65 -12.71 -16.14 -8.71
N ILE A 66 -13.99 -16.25 -8.43
CA ILE A 66 -14.60 -17.49 -7.94
C ILE A 66 -14.43 -18.59 -9.00
N GLY A 67 -13.90 -19.74 -8.59
CA GLY A 67 -13.58 -20.87 -9.44
C GLY A 67 -12.23 -20.78 -10.16
N LEU A 68 -11.53 -19.64 -10.11
CA LEU A 68 -10.16 -19.53 -10.62
C LEU A 68 -9.22 -20.40 -9.78
N ASP A 69 -8.22 -20.99 -10.41
CA ASP A 69 -7.11 -21.63 -9.71
C ASP A 69 -6.13 -20.55 -9.22
N PRO A 70 -5.81 -20.45 -7.92
CA PRO A 70 -4.84 -19.48 -7.41
C PRO A 70 -3.46 -19.58 -8.07
N PHE A 71 -3.09 -20.72 -8.65
CA PHE A 71 -1.86 -20.87 -9.44
C PHE A 71 -1.94 -20.21 -10.82
N ASN A 72 -3.14 -19.89 -11.32
CA ASN A 72 -3.32 -19.23 -12.60
C ASN A 72 -3.23 -17.70 -12.48
N LEU A 73 -2.04 -17.19 -12.16
CA LEU A 73 -1.79 -15.75 -12.05
C LEU A 73 -1.96 -15.00 -13.37
N ASN A 74 -1.80 -15.65 -14.52
CA ASN A 74 -2.09 -15.07 -15.82
C ASN A 74 -3.60 -14.86 -16.02
N GLY A 75 -4.41 -15.81 -15.58
CA GLY A 75 -5.88 -15.66 -15.57
C GLY A 75 -6.33 -14.53 -14.66
N LEU A 76 -5.77 -14.44 -13.45
CA LEU A 76 -5.98 -13.32 -12.54
C LEU A 76 -5.66 -11.97 -13.22
N ARG A 77 -4.51 -11.87 -13.86
CA ARG A 77 -4.09 -10.64 -14.55
C ARG A 77 -5.03 -10.26 -15.69
N ALA A 78 -5.52 -11.24 -16.44
CA ALA A 78 -6.49 -11.01 -17.52
C ALA A 78 -7.81 -10.45 -16.96
N ILE A 79 -8.33 -11.03 -15.87
CA ILE A 79 -9.55 -10.56 -15.19
C ILE A 79 -9.38 -9.10 -14.73
N VAL A 80 -8.31 -8.79 -13.99
CA VAL A 80 -8.07 -7.44 -13.49
C VAL A 80 -7.97 -6.42 -14.63
N ARG A 81 -7.26 -6.76 -15.71
CA ARG A 81 -7.16 -5.89 -16.90
C ARG A 81 -8.52 -5.66 -17.54
N GLY A 82 -9.35 -6.71 -17.65
CA GLY A 82 -10.69 -6.62 -18.21
C GLY A 82 -11.59 -5.69 -17.39
N VAL A 83 -11.57 -5.82 -16.06
CA VAL A 83 -12.34 -4.95 -15.15
C VAL A 83 -11.91 -3.50 -15.27
N VAL A 84 -10.59 -3.20 -15.17
CA VAL A 84 -10.09 -1.84 -15.25
C VAL A 84 -10.37 -1.22 -16.63
N ALA A 85 -10.22 -1.97 -17.72
CA ALA A 85 -10.51 -1.50 -19.06
C ALA A 85 -12.02 -1.16 -19.24
N ALA A 86 -12.90 -1.95 -18.65
CA ALA A 86 -14.35 -1.69 -18.69
C ALA A 86 -14.78 -0.46 -17.88
N MET A 87 -13.97 -0.07 -16.89
CA MET A 87 -14.22 1.13 -16.07
C MET A 87 -13.62 2.41 -16.67
N ALA A 88 -12.72 2.30 -17.65
CA ALA A 88 -12.07 3.46 -18.25
C ALA A 88 -13.11 4.27 -19.06
N PRO A 89 -13.19 5.61 -18.88
CA PRO A 89 -14.04 6.43 -19.73
C PRO A 89 -13.54 6.37 -21.19
N ALA A 90 -14.46 6.44 -22.12
CA ALA A 90 -14.20 6.31 -23.57
C ALA A 90 -13.27 7.42 -24.16
N SER A 91 -12.87 8.41 -23.38
CA SER A 91 -12.02 9.53 -23.80
C SER A 91 -10.95 9.83 -22.74
N ASN A 92 -9.83 9.10 -22.76
CA ASN A 92 -8.73 9.31 -21.82
C ASN A 92 -7.43 9.87 -22.44
N ALA A 93 -7.50 10.55 -23.58
CA ALA A 93 -6.32 11.11 -24.22
C ALA A 93 -5.58 12.21 -23.39
N GLY A 94 -6.18 12.73 -22.31
CA GLY A 94 -5.58 13.74 -21.44
C GLY A 94 -5.20 13.28 -20.02
N ALA A 95 -5.73 12.12 -19.57
CA ALA A 95 -5.51 11.65 -18.20
C ALA A 95 -4.15 10.94 -18.00
N GLU A 96 -3.49 10.57 -19.08
CA GLU A 96 -2.19 9.87 -19.04
C GLU A 96 -1.01 10.74 -18.58
N LEU A 97 -1.18 12.05 -18.57
CA LEU A 97 -0.11 13.00 -18.23
C LEU A 97 -0.07 13.37 -16.74
N ALA A 98 -1.10 13.03 -15.96
CA ALA A 98 -1.09 13.31 -14.52
C ALA A 98 -0.26 12.27 -13.76
N PRO A 99 0.76 12.67 -12.97
CA PRO A 99 1.55 11.74 -12.17
C PRO A 99 0.66 10.86 -11.28
N GLY A 100 0.72 9.55 -11.47
CA GLY A 100 0.02 8.58 -10.62
C GLY A 100 -1.38 8.15 -11.05
N SER A 101 -1.93 8.65 -12.16
CA SER A 101 -3.32 8.35 -12.62
C SER A 101 -3.40 7.40 -13.83
N HIS A 102 -2.34 6.68 -14.18
CA HIS A 102 -2.34 5.76 -15.31
C HIS A 102 -3.21 4.52 -15.06
N ALA A 103 -3.98 4.09 -16.06
CA ALA A 103 -4.73 2.84 -16.03
C ALA A 103 -3.84 1.62 -15.70
N SER A 104 -2.59 1.62 -16.17
CA SER A 104 -1.59 0.61 -15.82
C SER A 104 -1.31 0.53 -14.32
N LYS A 105 -1.32 1.66 -13.60
CA LYS A 105 -1.14 1.70 -12.15
C LYS A 105 -2.35 1.11 -11.42
N ALA A 106 -3.57 1.42 -11.86
CA ALA A 106 -4.79 0.82 -11.31
C ALA A 106 -4.80 -0.70 -11.50
N VAL A 107 -4.40 -1.19 -12.68
CA VAL A 107 -4.21 -2.62 -12.93
C VAL A 107 -3.17 -3.21 -12.00
N SER A 108 -1.99 -2.58 -11.87
CA SER A 108 -0.91 -3.10 -11.03
C SER A 108 -1.30 -3.14 -9.55
N ASN A 109 -1.96 -2.10 -9.04
CA ASN A 109 -2.40 -2.04 -7.65
C ASN A 109 -3.45 -3.12 -7.32
N ALA A 110 -4.47 -3.26 -8.17
CA ALA A 110 -5.50 -4.28 -7.97
C ALA A 110 -4.93 -5.70 -8.17
N TYR A 111 -4.10 -5.89 -9.20
CA TYR A 111 -3.46 -7.18 -9.47
C TYR A 111 -2.59 -7.64 -8.30
N SER A 112 -1.69 -6.77 -7.80
CA SER A 112 -0.77 -7.12 -6.72
C SER A 112 -1.49 -7.53 -5.44
N ALA A 113 -2.64 -6.92 -5.13
CA ALA A 113 -3.44 -7.25 -3.96
C ALA A 113 -3.93 -8.72 -3.98
N PHE A 114 -4.50 -9.13 -5.10
CA PHE A 114 -4.96 -10.52 -5.29
C PHE A 114 -3.82 -11.49 -5.58
N GLU A 115 -2.76 -11.04 -6.29
CA GLU A 115 -1.56 -11.86 -6.52
C GLU A 115 -0.92 -12.31 -5.21
N VAL A 116 -0.70 -11.37 -4.28
CA VAL A 116 -0.13 -11.68 -2.97
C VAL A 116 -1.01 -12.67 -2.21
N ALA A 117 -2.34 -12.48 -2.21
CA ALA A 117 -3.25 -13.41 -1.58
C ALA A 117 -3.23 -14.80 -2.24
N CYS A 118 -3.14 -14.87 -3.58
CA CYS A 118 -2.98 -16.14 -4.28
C CYS A 118 -1.66 -16.84 -3.92
N LEU A 119 -0.55 -16.09 -3.88
CA LEU A 119 0.77 -16.63 -3.53
C LEU A 119 0.84 -17.11 -2.08
N ASP A 120 0.19 -16.39 -1.14
CA ASP A 120 0.11 -16.83 0.25
C ASP A 120 -0.71 -18.14 0.38
N ALA A 121 -1.84 -18.24 -0.34
CA ALA A 121 -2.62 -19.48 -0.41
C ALA A 121 -1.83 -20.64 -1.01
N GLN A 122 -1.06 -20.39 -2.08
CA GLN A 122 -0.18 -21.38 -2.71
C GLN A 122 0.90 -21.88 -1.74
N ALA A 123 1.58 -20.93 -1.06
CA ALA A 123 2.65 -21.28 -0.11
C ALA A 123 2.11 -22.13 1.04
N ARG A 124 0.94 -21.80 1.58
CA ARG A 124 0.25 -22.56 2.62
C ARG A 124 -0.16 -23.96 2.11
N TYR A 125 -0.70 -24.04 0.90
CA TYR A 125 -1.05 -25.32 0.27
C TYR A 125 0.16 -26.23 0.08
N LEU A 126 1.28 -25.67 -0.37
CA LEU A 126 2.54 -26.38 -0.57
C LEU A 126 3.30 -26.64 0.75
N ASN A 127 2.84 -26.07 1.87
CA ASN A 127 3.47 -26.12 3.18
C ASN A 127 4.93 -25.62 3.17
N VAL A 128 5.16 -24.51 2.47
CA VAL A 128 6.46 -23.83 2.41
C VAL A 128 6.30 -22.33 2.77
N PRO A 129 7.33 -21.68 3.31
CA PRO A 129 7.34 -20.23 3.42
C PRO A 129 7.17 -19.57 2.05
N LEU A 130 6.45 -18.44 1.99
CA LEU A 130 6.27 -17.69 0.74
C LEU A 130 7.61 -17.30 0.10
N VAL A 131 8.60 -16.95 0.90
CA VAL A 131 9.95 -16.62 0.42
C VAL A 131 10.59 -17.77 -0.37
N ASP A 132 10.34 -19.01 0.01
CA ASP A 132 10.88 -20.20 -0.67
C ASP A 132 10.14 -20.44 -2.00
N LEU A 133 8.82 -20.19 -2.04
CA LEU A 133 8.05 -20.19 -3.28
C LEU A 133 8.56 -19.16 -4.29
N LEU A 134 9.09 -18.03 -3.81
CA LEU A 134 9.65 -16.94 -4.62
C LEU A 134 11.14 -17.13 -4.96
N GLY A 135 11.72 -18.29 -4.68
CA GLY A 135 13.10 -18.62 -5.05
C GLY A 135 14.11 -18.54 -3.90
N GLY A 136 13.65 -18.38 -2.65
CA GLY A 136 14.48 -18.39 -1.46
C GLY A 136 14.90 -17.01 -0.96
N ALA A 137 15.35 -16.95 0.28
CA ALA A 137 15.76 -15.72 0.94
C ALA A 137 17.11 -15.21 0.41
N VAL A 138 17.14 -14.02 -0.18
CA VAL A 138 18.38 -13.32 -0.55
C VAL A 138 19.07 -12.74 0.68
N ARG A 139 18.31 -12.34 1.70
CA ARG A 139 18.81 -11.79 2.97
C ARG A 139 18.00 -12.36 4.13
N LYS A 140 18.68 -12.63 5.24
CA LYS A 140 18.04 -13.04 6.50
C LYS A 140 17.65 -11.84 7.36
N GLU A 141 18.33 -10.73 7.21
CA GLU A 141 18.09 -9.47 7.92
C GLU A 141 17.89 -8.35 6.91
N ILE A 142 16.84 -7.57 7.11
CA ILE A 142 16.49 -6.44 6.27
C ILE A 142 16.74 -5.14 7.05
N PRO A 143 17.73 -4.32 6.63
CA PRO A 143 17.93 -3.01 7.24
C PRO A 143 16.81 -2.06 6.83
N PHE A 144 16.25 -1.34 7.80
CA PHE A 144 15.26 -0.29 7.58
C PHE A 144 15.89 1.09 7.64
N SER A 145 15.33 2.03 6.89
CA SER A 145 15.66 3.44 6.94
C SER A 145 14.62 4.20 7.79
N ALA A 146 15.08 5.16 8.59
CA ALA A 146 14.19 6.17 9.14
C ALA A 146 13.57 6.97 8.00
N TYR A 147 12.25 7.08 7.95
CA TYR A 147 11.57 7.87 6.94
C TYR A 147 11.02 9.15 7.55
N LEU A 148 11.71 10.24 7.29
CA LEU A 148 11.43 11.57 7.84
C LEU A 148 10.48 12.34 6.94
N PHE A 149 9.54 13.00 7.58
CA PHE A 149 8.61 13.94 6.97
C PHE A 149 8.61 15.24 7.75
N PHE A 150 8.44 16.37 7.07
CA PHE A 150 7.89 17.54 7.73
C PHE A 150 6.49 17.22 8.20
N LYS A 151 6.13 17.65 9.40
CA LYS A 151 4.82 17.32 9.99
C LYS A 151 4.39 18.35 11.02
N TYR A 152 3.08 18.50 11.19
CA TYR A 152 2.51 19.23 12.32
C TYR A 152 2.51 18.38 13.59
N ALA A 153 2.31 19.04 14.75
CA ALA A 153 2.18 18.35 16.01
C ALA A 153 0.95 17.43 16.07
N GLN A 154 -0.15 17.88 15.46
CA GLN A 154 -1.43 17.16 15.42
C GLN A 154 -2.28 17.59 14.23
N HIS A 155 -3.28 16.83 13.86
CA HIS A 155 -4.34 17.27 12.96
C HIS A 155 -5.27 18.27 13.65
N ILE A 156 -5.66 19.34 12.96
CA ILE A 156 -6.49 20.42 13.51
C ILE A 156 -7.87 19.88 13.92
N ASP A 157 -8.50 19.10 13.06
CA ASP A 157 -9.87 18.60 13.22
C ASP A 157 -9.93 17.12 13.62
N SER A 158 -8.86 16.57 14.21
CA SER A 158 -8.81 15.18 14.63
C SER A 158 -9.03 15.06 16.14
N PRO A 159 -9.83 14.07 16.60
CA PRO A 159 -10.01 13.77 18.01
C PRO A 159 -8.77 13.10 18.64
N TYR A 160 -7.72 12.84 17.85
CA TYR A 160 -6.55 12.15 18.33
C TYR A 160 -5.58 13.05 19.04
N ALA A 161 -5.04 12.55 20.15
CA ALA A 161 -3.89 13.17 20.80
C ALA A 161 -2.68 13.23 19.84
N PRO A 162 -1.82 14.24 19.99
CA PRO A 162 -0.55 14.31 19.29
C PRO A 162 0.23 13.01 19.43
N ASP A 163 0.96 12.63 18.40
CA ASP A 163 1.90 11.50 18.52
C ASP A 163 3.14 11.89 19.32
N GLY A 164 3.89 10.91 19.79
CA GLY A 164 5.11 11.12 20.58
C GLY A 164 6.30 11.70 19.78
N TRP A 165 6.16 11.91 18.47
CA TRP A 165 7.21 12.45 17.62
C TRP A 165 7.23 13.97 17.58
N GLY A 166 6.10 14.63 17.93
CA GLY A 166 5.99 16.09 17.97
C GLY A 166 5.96 16.72 16.58
N GLU A 167 6.18 18.03 16.54
CA GLU A 167 6.25 18.84 15.33
C GLU A 167 7.64 18.77 14.67
N ALA A 168 7.66 18.84 13.34
CA ALA A 168 8.90 18.94 12.57
C ALA A 168 8.66 19.82 11.32
N LEU A 169 8.75 21.14 11.49
CA LEU A 169 8.56 22.16 10.45
C LEU A 169 9.81 22.99 10.19
N SER A 170 10.85 22.86 11.04
CA SER A 170 12.15 23.49 10.83
C SER A 170 13.25 22.45 10.64
N GLU A 171 14.42 22.91 10.19
CA GLU A 171 15.61 22.10 10.01
C GLU A 171 16.05 21.44 11.32
N GLU A 172 16.07 22.22 12.41
CA GLU A 172 16.45 21.73 13.73
C GLU A 172 15.50 20.66 14.24
N GLN A 173 14.18 20.82 13.98
CA GLN A 173 13.17 19.85 14.37
C GLN A 173 13.31 18.55 13.57
N ILE A 174 13.59 18.62 12.27
CA ILE A 174 13.86 17.44 11.44
C ILE A 174 15.12 16.70 11.91
N VAL A 175 16.19 17.44 12.23
CA VAL A 175 17.42 16.85 12.75
C VAL A 175 17.18 16.20 14.12
N ALA A 176 16.41 16.83 14.99
CA ALA A 176 16.05 16.26 16.29
C ALA A 176 15.21 14.97 16.12
N GLN A 177 14.24 14.97 15.21
CA GLN A 177 13.45 13.78 14.90
C GLN A 177 14.33 12.65 14.32
N ALA A 178 15.26 12.98 13.42
CA ALA A 178 16.22 12.01 12.89
C ALA A 178 17.04 11.35 13.97
N ARG A 179 17.60 12.15 14.89
CA ARG A 179 18.38 11.65 16.04
C ARG A 179 17.55 10.72 16.91
N LYS A 180 16.34 11.14 17.27
CA LYS A 180 15.41 10.33 18.07
C LYS A 180 15.12 8.99 17.41
N MET A 181 14.81 8.96 16.10
CA MET A 181 14.55 7.72 15.37
C MET A 181 15.77 6.79 15.36
N ILE A 182 16.97 7.35 15.18
CA ILE A 182 18.21 6.55 15.20
C ILE A 182 18.44 5.97 16.60
N GLU A 183 18.29 6.78 17.65
CA GLU A 183 18.53 6.38 19.04
C GLU A 183 17.53 5.32 19.50
N GLU A 184 16.25 5.50 19.19
CA GLU A 184 15.20 4.58 19.65
C GLU A 184 15.12 3.28 18.82
N ASN A 185 15.45 3.33 17.53
CA ASN A 185 15.21 2.20 16.60
C ASN A 185 16.48 1.65 15.96
N GLY A 186 17.63 2.30 16.14
CA GLY A 186 18.91 1.85 15.58
C GLY A 186 19.01 1.95 14.06
N PHE A 187 18.24 2.83 13.43
CA PHE A 187 18.32 3.06 11.98
C PHE A 187 19.73 3.51 11.57
N LYS A 188 20.24 2.94 10.48
CA LYS A 188 21.57 3.26 9.91
C LYS A 188 21.50 4.11 8.64
N SER A 189 20.31 4.38 8.16
CA SER A 189 20.05 5.21 7.00
C SER A 189 18.78 6.03 7.20
N ILE A 190 18.72 7.16 6.52
CA ILE A 190 17.61 8.11 6.59
C ILE A 190 17.09 8.37 5.18
N LYS A 191 15.78 8.45 5.03
CA LYS A 191 15.10 8.96 3.85
C LYS A 191 14.28 10.18 4.25
N LEU A 192 14.61 11.34 3.67
CA LEU A 192 13.83 12.57 3.86
C LEU A 192 12.81 12.73 2.73
N LYS A 193 11.54 12.96 3.09
CA LYS A 193 10.49 13.36 2.17
C LYS A 193 10.52 14.87 1.99
N ALA A 194 11.06 15.32 0.87
CA ALA A 194 11.11 16.72 0.48
C ALA A 194 9.91 17.13 -0.39
N GLY A 195 9.81 18.44 -0.72
CA GLY A 195 8.79 19.01 -1.60
C GLY A 195 7.49 19.40 -0.89
N ALA A 196 7.48 19.39 0.44
CA ALA A 196 6.33 19.80 1.26
C ALA A 196 6.39 21.28 1.67
N LEU A 197 7.58 21.87 1.68
CA LEU A 197 7.85 23.27 2.01
C LEU A 197 8.45 23.98 0.80
N ASP A 198 8.52 25.32 0.86
CA ASP A 198 9.11 26.15 -0.17
C ASP A 198 10.55 25.69 -0.50
N LEU A 199 10.89 25.72 -1.79
CA LEU A 199 12.22 25.32 -2.29
C LEU A 199 13.37 26.12 -1.65
N SER A 200 13.11 27.33 -1.15
CA SER A 200 14.09 28.14 -0.40
C SER A 200 14.57 27.48 0.89
N LEU A 201 13.77 26.58 1.48
CA LEU A 201 14.09 25.81 2.68
C LEU A 201 14.74 24.45 2.37
N MET A 202 14.99 24.15 1.10
CA MET A 202 15.57 22.87 0.65
C MET A 202 17.08 22.97 0.35
N HIS A 203 17.68 24.13 0.53
CA HIS A 203 19.13 24.34 0.37
C HIS A 203 19.84 24.12 1.72
N ILE A 204 19.92 22.87 2.11
CA ILE A 204 20.77 22.41 3.22
C ILE A 204 21.93 21.62 2.62
#